data_a0ecb26de15bcb91d8ae47ba5309ebdf
#
_entry.id   a0ecb26de15bcb91d8ae47ba5309ebdf
#
_cell.length_a   1.000
_cell.length_b   1.000
_cell.length_c   1.000
_cell.angle_alpha   90.00
_cell.angle_beta   90.00
_cell.angle_gamma   90.00
#
_symmetry.space_group_name_H-M   'P 1'
#
loop_
_entity.id
_entity.type
_entity.pdbx_description
1 polymer ?
#
loop_
_entity_poly.entity_id
_entity_poly.type
_entity_poly.pdbx_seq_one_letter_code
_entity_poly.pdbx_strand_id
1 'polypeptide(L)'
;MWQCGSCGYMWDGEEAPDKCPKCGAAKEKFTKLEDKAADIVERSRFTNDLHMQLYVVLEQVIAVAEDGIDDNLDPNCVKIFKRAAEKAEILQQSIKAELQGHMKKGKWG
;
A
#
# COMPACT_ATOMS: atom_id res chain seq x y z
N MET A 1 -3.67 -14.74 -14.66
CA MET A 1 -2.80 -13.66 -14.14
C MET A 1 -1.35 -13.95 -14.50
N TRP A 2 -0.63 -12.94 -14.90
CA TRP A 2 0.76 -13.03 -15.36
C TRP A 2 1.61 -12.01 -14.63
N GLN A 3 2.83 -12.35 -14.30
CA GLN A 3 3.77 -11.46 -13.63
C GLN A 3 4.96 -11.15 -14.53
N CYS A 4 5.27 -9.87 -14.69
CA CYS A 4 6.48 -9.42 -15.38
C CYS A 4 7.72 -9.74 -14.55
N GLY A 5 8.62 -10.56 -15.08
CA GLY A 5 9.87 -10.94 -14.40
C GLY A 5 10.88 -9.80 -14.26
N SER A 6 10.70 -8.70 -15.01
CA SER A 6 11.60 -7.54 -14.93
C SER A 6 11.18 -6.51 -13.87
N CYS A 7 9.87 -6.28 -13.68
CA CYS A 7 9.41 -5.21 -12.79
C CYS A 7 8.30 -5.61 -11.81
N GLY A 8 7.83 -6.86 -11.85
CA GLY A 8 6.79 -7.36 -10.96
C GLY A 8 5.36 -6.93 -11.31
N TYR A 9 5.14 -6.23 -12.43
CA TYR A 9 3.80 -5.84 -12.86
C TYR A 9 2.89 -7.05 -13.04
N MET A 10 1.69 -7.01 -12.45
CA MET A 10 0.67 -8.06 -12.60
C MET A 10 -0.29 -7.71 -13.73
N TRP A 11 -0.49 -8.66 -14.61
CA TRP A 11 -1.41 -8.56 -15.76
C TRP A 11 -2.55 -9.57 -15.63
N ASP A 12 -3.79 -9.08 -15.67
CA ASP A 12 -5.00 -9.88 -15.45
C ASP A 12 -5.60 -10.48 -16.74
N GLY A 13 -4.92 -10.38 -17.88
CA GLY A 13 -5.39 -10.94 -19.13
C GLY A 13 -5.27 -12.46 -19.20
N GLU A 14 -6.01 -13.09 -20.12
CA GLU A 14 -5.90 -14.54 -20.40
C GLU A 14 -4.52 -14.93 -20.92
N GLU A 15 -3.91 -14.04 -21.70
CA GLU A 15 -2.55 -14.17 -22.23
C GLU A 15 -1.68 -13.00 -21.76
N ALA A 16 -0.36 -13.24 -21.71
CA ALA A 16 0.59 -12.16 -21.45
C ALA A 16 0.53 -11.08 -22.54
N PRO A 17 0.68 -9.80 -22.18
CA PRO A 17 0.69 -8.71 -23.17
C PRO A 17 1.97 -8.76 -24.01
N ASP A 18 1.94 -8.22 -25.21
CA ASP A 18 3.10 -8.18 -26.10
C ASP A 18 4.27 -7.41 -25.49
N LYS A 19 3.97 -6.37 -24.72
CA LYS A 19 4.91 -5.57 -23.96
C LYS A 19 4.35 -5.22 -22.60
N CYS A 20 5.21 -5.20 -21.59
CA CYS A 20 4.83 -4.78 -20.26
C CYS A 20 4.40 -3.30 -20.26
N PRO A 21 3.18 -2.98 -19.79
CA PRO A 21 2.70 -1.59 -19.77
C PRO A 21 3.54 -0.66 -18.89
N LYS A 22 4.23 -1.22 -17.89
CA LYS A 22 5.05 -0.44 -16.96
C LYS A 22 6.48 -0.26 -17.45
N CYS A 23 7.17 -1.34 -17.84
CA CYS A 23 8.61 -1.31 -18.11
C CYS A 23 9.00 -1.60 -19.57
N GLY A 24 8.03 -1.95 -20.43
CA GLY A 24 8.28 -2.27 -21.84
C GLY A 24 8.93 -3.62 -22.11
N ALA A 25 9.14 -4.46 -21.09
CA ALA A 25 9.69 -5.80 -21.27
C ALA A 25 8.84 -6.65 -22.23
N ALA A 26 9.50 -7.50 -23.02
CA ALA A 26 8.85 -8.35 -24.00
C ALA A 26 7.96 -9.43 -23.33
N LYS A 27 7.00 -9.96 -24.10
CA LYS A 27 6.04 -11.01 -23.68
C LYS A 27 6.71 -12.19 -22.98
N GLU A 28 7.87 -12.59 -23.45
CA GLU A 28 8.63 -13.75 -22.95
C GLU A 28 9.14 -13.57 -21.50
N LYS A 29 9.14 -12.33 -21.00
CA LYS A 29 9.47 -11.99 -19.60
C LYS A 29 8.33 -12.25 -18.63
N PHE A 30 7.13 -12.51 -19.13
CA PHE A 30 5.98 -12.80 -18.28
C PHE A 30 5.91 -14.29 -17.92
N THR A 31 5.60 -14.54 -16.66
CA THR A 31 5.33 -15.89 -16.15
C THR A 31 3.88 -15.96 -15.68
N LYS A 32 3.17 -17.01 -16.09
CA LYS A 32 1.80 -17.25 -15.62
C LYS A 32 1.85 -17.70 -14.16
N LEU A 33 1.01 -17.06 -13.31
CA LEU A 33 0.83 -17.52 -11.94
C LEU A 33 -0.03 -18.78 -11.91
N GLU A 34 0.29 -19.69 -10.98
CA GLU A 34 -0.61 -20.78 -10.63
C GLU A 34 -1.90 -20.21 -10.03
N ASP A 35 -3.02 -20.92 -10.17
CA ASP A 35 -4.33 -20.47 -9.74
C ASP A 35 -4.36 -20.05 -8.27
N LYS A 36 -3.75 -20.84 -7.40
CA LYS A 36 -3.64 -20.53 -5.97
C LYS A 36 -2.89 -19.21 -5.69
N ALA A 37 -1.82 -18.96 -6.41
CA ALA A 37 -1.04 -17.73 -6.28
C ALA A 37 -1.83 -16.52 -6.80
N ALA A 38 -2.52 -16.67 -7.93
CA ALA A 38 -3.38 -15.64 -8.49
C ALA A 38 -4.54 -15.29 -7.55
N ASP A 39 -5.20 -16.28 -6.96
CA ASP A 39 -6.28 -16.09 -5.99
C ASP A 39 -5.81 -15.28 -4.76
N ILE A 40 -4.61 -15.55 -4.26
CA ILE A 40 -4.04 -14.81 -3.13
C ILE A 40 -3.79 -13.35 -3.49
N VAL A 41 -3.23 -13.08 -4.66
CA VAL A 41 -3.03 -11.71 -5.15
C VAL A 41 -4.37 -10.99 -5.25
N GLU A 42 -5.34 -11.57 -5.94
CA GLU A 42 -6.66 -10.98 -6.14
C GLU A 42 -7.37 -10.70 -4.80
N ARG A 43 -7.38 -11.68 -3.89
CA ARG A 43 -8.02 -11.55 -2.57
C ARG A 43 -7.40 -10.45 -1.71
N SER A 44 -6.11 -10.17 -1.87
CA SER A 44 -5.40 -9.16 -1.07
C SER A 44 -5.54 -7.73 -1.58
N ARG A 45 -5.93 -7.53 -2.83
CA ARG A 45 -5.99 -6.21 -3.49
C ARG A 45 -6.83 -5.20 -2.71
N PHE A 46 -8.04 -5.56 -2.34
CA PHE A 46 -8.93 -4.65 -1.62
C PHE A 46 -8.34 -4.21 -0.28
N THR A 47 -7.80 -5.14 0.50
CA THR A 47 -7.16 -4.81 1.78
C THR A 47 -5.92 -3.91 1.58
N ASN A 48 -5.10 -4.19 0.58
CA ASN A 48 -3.94 -3.37 0.26
C ASN A 48 -4.35 -1.94 -0.16
N ASP A 49 -5.39 -1.81 -0.96
CA ASP A 49 -5.94 -0.50 -1.35
C ASP A 49 -6.45 0.28 -0.14
N LEU A 50 -7.13 -0.40 0.79
CA LEU A 50 -7.56 0.21 2.05
C LEU A 50 -6.38 0.68 2.91
N HIS A 51 -5.29 -0.07 2.97
CA HIS A 51 -4.07 0.35 3.65
C HIS A 51 -3.48 1.62 3.04
N MET A 52 -3.42 1.70 1.72
CA MET A 52 -2.93 2.89 1.02
C MET A 52 -3.84 4.11 1.26
N GLN A 53 -5.15 3.92 1.23
CA GLN A 53 -6.12 4.99 1.55
C GLN A 53 -6.00 5.44 3.01
N LEU A 54 -5.91 4.49 3.94
CA LEU A 54 -5.75 4.79 5.37
C LEU A 54 -4.46 5.57 5.63
N TYR A 55 -3.37 5.24 4.95
CA TYR A 55 -2.12 5.99 5.05
C TYR A 55 -2.33 7.48 4.72
N VAL A 56 -3.03 7.78 3.64
CA VAL A 56 -3.33 9.16 3.22
C VAL A 56 -4.22 9.88 4.23
N VAL A 57 -5.24 9.20 4.77
CA VAL A 57 -6.12 9.77 5.81
C VAL A 57 -5.32 10.07 7.09
N LEU A 58 -4.39 9.22 7.46
CA LEU A 58 -3.50 9.46 8.62
C LEU A 58 -2.58 10.67 8.41
N GLU A 59 -2.13 10.95 7.19
CA GLU A 59 -1.43 12.20 6.87
C GLU A 59 -2.29 13.43 7.20
N GLN A 60 -3.59 13.38 6.91
CA GLN A 60 -4.53 14.45 7.26
C GLN A 60 -4.72 14.58 8.78
N VAL A 61 -4.77 13.47 9.50
CA VAL A 61 -4.81 13.47 10.97
C VAL A 61 -3.58 14.18 11.54
N ILE A 62 -2.39 13.87 11.02
CA ILE A 62 -1.14 14.51 11.46
C ILE A 62 -1.18 16.01 11.19
N ALA A 63 -1.60 16.45 10.00
CA ALA A 63 -1.69 17.85 9.63
C ALA A 63 -2.65 18.64 10.56
N VAL A 64 -3.82 18.08 10.84
CA VAL A 64 -4.78 18.69 11.77
C VAL A 64 -4.20 18.76 13.19
N ALA A 65 -3.54 17.71 13.64
CA ALA A 65 -2.93 17.66 14.96
C ALA A 65 -1.79 18.69 15.10
N GLU A 66 -0.95 18.85 14.07
CA GLU A 66 0.10 19.86 14.05
C GLU A 66 -0.47 21.29 14.15
N ASP A 67 -1.55 21.57 13.42
CA ASP A 67 -2.25 22.87 13.52
C ASP A 67 -2.79 23.12 14.93
N GLY A 68 -3.34 22.08 15.57
CA GLY A 68 -3.82 22.19 16.95
C GLY A 68 -2.70 22.41 17.97
N ILE A 69 -1.53 21.80 17.76
CA ILE A 69 -0.33 22.01 18.59
C ILE A 69 0.16 23.45 18.42
N ASP A 70 0.21 23.94 17.19
CA ASP A 70 0.67 25.30 16.88
C ASP A 70 -0.29 26.36 17.43
N ASP A 71 -1.59 26.11 17.39
CA ASP A 71 -2.60 26.96 18.00
C ASP A 71 -2.39 27.12 19.52
N ASN A 72 -1.98 26.04 20.19
CA ASN A 72 -1.53 26.02 21.57
C ASN A 72 -2.52 26.74 22.54
N LEU A 73 -3.81 26.40 22.45
CA LEU A 73 -4.84 27.03 23.28
C LEU A 73 -4.63 26.77 24.77
N ASP A 74 -4.44 25.52 25.13
CA ASP A 74 -4.17 25.06 26.48
C ASP A 74 -3.40 23.70 26.51
N PRO A 75 -2.79 23.33 27.65
CA PRO A 75 -2.02 22.10 27.76
C PRO A 75 -2.81 20.82 27.48
N ASN A 76 -4.09 20.76 27.86
CA ASN A 76 -4.93 19.57 27.63
C ASN A 76 -5.25 19.37 26.17
N CYS A 77 -5.56 20.42 25.44
CA CYS A 77 -5.76 20.36 23.98
C CYS A 77 -4.49 19.94 23.26
N VAL A 78 -3.36 20.57 23.57
CA VAL A 78 -2.05 20.22 22.97
C VAL A 78 -1.70 18.77 23.20
N LYS A 79 -1.97 18.23 24.38
CA LYS A 79 -1.72 16.82 24.72
C LYS A 79 -2.53 15.86 23.85
N ILE A 80 -3.79 16.17 23.57
CA ILE A 80 -4.64 15.37 22.67
C ILE A 80 -4.07 15.39 21.26
N PHE A 81 -3.73 16.57 20.73
CA PHE A 81 -3.16 16.69 19.38
C PHE A 81 -1.82 15.97 19.23
N LYS A 82 -0.94 16.06 20.22
CA LYS A 82 0.32 15.30 20.24
C LYS A 82 0.10 13.80 20.21
N ARG A 83 -0.85 13.28 20.99
CA ARG A 83 -1.22 11.86 20.98
C ARG A 83 -1.79 11.43 19.64
N ALA A 84 -2.63 12.24 19.01
CA ALA A 84 -3.21 11.96 17.71
C ALA A 84 -2.11 11.85 16.64
N ALA A 85 -1.20 12.80 16.57
CA ALA A 85 -0.07 12.79 15.64
C ALA A 85 0.82 11.55 15.86
N GLU A 86 1.21 11.27 17.09
CA GLU A 86 2.05 10.11 17.45
C GLU A 86 1.39 8.78 17.03
N LYS A 87 0.11 8.59 17.35
CA LYS A 87 -0.61 7.36 17.00
C LYS A 87 -0.77 7.21 15.49
N ALA A 88 -1.04 8.30 14.78
CA ALA A 88 -1.13 8.29 13.34
C ALA A 88 0.21 7.90 12.68
N GLU A 89 1.33 8.42 13.15
CA GLU A 89 2.67 8.05 12.67
C GLU A 89 2.99 6.57 12.93
N ILE A 90 2.65 6.05 14.10
CA ILE A 90 2.82 4.64 14.44
C ILE A 90 2.00 3.75 13.48
N LEU A 91 0.75 4.13 13.21
CA LEU A 91 -0.10 3.39 12.27
C LEU A 91 0.43 3.44 10.85
N GLN A 92 0.96 4.58 10.39
CA GLN A 92 1.58 4.69 9.07
C GLN A 92 2.79 3.75 8.93
N GLN A 93 3.64 3.68 9.93
CA GLN A 93 4.78 2.76 9.93
C GLN A 93 4.32 1.30 10.01
N SER A 94 3.25 1.02 10.75
CA SER A 94 2.65 -0.31 10.82
C SER A 94 2.09 -0.76 9.46
N ILE A 95 1.44 0.15 8.72
CA ILE A 95 0.94 -0.12 7.36
C ILE A 95 2.10 -0.47 6.42
N LYS A 96 3.18 0.31 6.44
CA LYS A 96 4.38 0.03 5.62
C LYS A 96 4.96 -1.34 5.92
N ALA A 97 5.08 -1.70 7.19
CA ALA A 97 5.60 -3.00 7.60
C ALA A 97 4.70 -4.14 7.13
N GLU A 98 3.38 -3.98 7.25
CA GLU A 98 2.41 -4.99 6.80
C GLU A 98 2.43 -5.17 5.28
N LEU A 99 2.45 -4.06 4.52
CA LEU A 99 2.53 -4.13 3.06
C LEU A 99 3.83 -4.78 2.58
N GLN A 100 4.94 -4.50 3.25
CA GLN A 100 6.21 -5.20 2.96
C GLN A 100 6.07 -6.72 3.19
N GLY A 101 5.39 -7.12 4.26
CA GLY A 101 5.08 -8.52 4.54
C GLY A 101 4.18 -9.13 3.47
N HIS A 102 3.18 -8.40 2.98
CA HIS A 102 2.31 -8.83 1.88
C HIS A 102 3.10 -9.08 0.60
N MET A 103 4.02 -8.20 0.25
CA MET A 103 4.89 -8.38 -0.93
C MET A 103 5.72 -9.66 -0.84
N LYS A 104 6.29 -9.96 0.34
CA LYS A 104 7.08 -11.18 0.58
C LYS A 104 6.24 -12.46 0.54
N LYS A 105 4.94 -12.38 0.85
CA LYS A 105 4.02 -13.53 0.92
C LYS A 105 3.18 -13.73 -0.34
N GLY A 106 3.46 -13.01 -1.42
CA GLY A 106 2.67 -13.08 -2.65
C GLY A 106 1.27 -12.46 -2.55
N LYS A 107 1.03 -11.58 -1.56
CA LYS A 107 -0.24 -10.88 -1.33
C LYS A 107 -0.23 -9.46 -1.91
N TRP A 108 0.39 -9.28 -3.06
CA TRP A 108 0.57 -7.97 -3.68
C TRP A 108 0.51 -8.07 -5.20
N GLY A 109 -0.20 -7.13 -5.82
CA GLY A 109 -0.24 -7.08 -7.29
C GLY A 109 -1.52 -6.55 -7.91
#